data_239d3981e48ff0eeaad81a44a05db62c
#
_entry.id   239d3981e48ff0eeaad81a44a05db62c
#
_cell.length_a   1.000
_cell.length_b   1.000
_cell.length_c   1.000
_cell.angle_alpha   90.00
_cell.angle_beta   90.00
_cell.angle_gamma   90.00
#
_symmetry.space_group_name_H-M   'P 1'
#
loop_
_entity.id
_entity.type
_entity.pdbx_description
1 polymer ?
#
loop_
_entity_poly.entity_id
_entity_poly.type
_entity_poly.pdbx_seq_one_letter_code
_entity_poly.pdbx_strand_id
1 'polypeptide(L)'
;PPEEPANVVARFAATPSTAVRDAGTLLTSVRTSVDKARVSLESGGMLFRLHATCSSDDEIESLVETGKRLCGSGTRSLLLERVPPAYKRRADVWCGPIHGLPLMQRLKRGFDPDGILAPGRFVGGI
;
A
#
# COMPACT_ATOMS: atom_id res chain seq x y z
N PRO A 1 24.32 1.54 14.45
CA PRO A 1 24.68 1.62 13.03
C PRO A 1 23.58 2.35 12.28
N PRO A 2 23.91 3.23 11.31
CA PRO A 2 22.90 3.85 10.50
C PRO A 2 22.10 2.76 9.79
N GLU A 3 20.78 2.82 9.90
CA GLU A 3 19.91 1.89 9.20
C GLU A 3 20.13 2.04 7.69
N GLU A 4 20.35 0.94 7.00
CA GLU A 4 20.52 0.97 5.54
C GLU A 4 19.22 1.47 4.90
N PRO A 5 19.30 2.38 3.91
CA PRO A 5 18.12 2.90 3.24
C PRO A 5 17.27 1.77 2.66
N ALA A 6 16.01 1.75 2.99
CA ALA A 6 15.09 0.71 2.58
C ALA A 6 14.32 1.11 1.30
N ASN A 7 14.21 0.17 0.36
CA ASN A 7 13.33 0.34 -0.78
C ASN A 7 11.88 0.02 -0.40
N VAL A 8 11.03 1.02 -0.47
CA VAL A 8 9.58 0.91 -0.24
C VAL A 8 8.86 0.96 -1.57
N VAL A 9 7.91 0.06 -1.77
CA VAL A 9 7.02 0.07 -2.94
C VAL A 9 5.58 0.05 -2.45
N ALA A 10 4.85 1.10 -2.77
CA ALA A 10 3.44 1.25 -2.47
C ALA A 10 2.62 1.23 -3.77
N ARG A 11 1.59 0.38 -3.82
CA ARG A 11 0.67 0.27 -4.96
C ARG A 11 -0.64 0.96 -4.63
N PHE A 12 -1.12 1.73 -5.60
CA PHE A 12 -2.37 2.46 -5.51
C PHE A 12 -3.32 2.00 -6.61
N ALA A 13 -4.58 1.77 -6.25
CA ALA A 13 -5.65 1.67 -7.22
C ALA A 13 -6.23 3.07 -7.50
N ALA A 14 -6.50 3.35 -8.77
CA ALA A 14 -7.08 4.60 -9.23
C ALA A 14 -8.04 4.32 -10.39
N THR A 15 -8.81 5.32 -10.80
CA THR A 15 -9.55 5.25 -12.06
C THR A 15 -8.65 5.72 -13.21
N PRO A 16 -8.82 5.23 -14.45
CA PRO A 16 -8.00 5.66 -15.58
C PRO A 16 -8.00 7.18 -15.78
N SER A 17 -9.12 7.85 -15.50
CA SER A 17 -9.28 9.30 -15.63
C SER A 17 -8.51 10.11 -14.58
N THR A 18 -8.17 9.52 -13.45
CA THR A 18 -7.52 10.23 -12.33
C THR A 18 -6.08 9.77 -12.07
N ALA A 19 -5.69 8.60 -12.59
CA ALA A 19 -4.42 7.95 -12.25
C ALA A 19 -3.19 8.85 -12.42
N VAL A 20 -3.10 9.57 -13.54
CA VAL A 20 -1.95 10.46 -13.83
C VAL A 20 -1.90 11.63 -12.84
N ARG A 21 -3.06 12.26 -12.59
CA ARG A 21 -3.17 13.37 -11.64
C ARG A 21 -2.85 12.90 -10.22
N ASP A 22 -3.43 11.78 -9.81
CA ASP A 22 -3.27 11.23 -8.46
C ASP A 22 -1.81 10.82 -8.22
N ALA A 23 -1.18 10.19 -9.21
CA ALA A 23 0.23 9.84 -9.18
C ALA A 23 1.15 11.07 -9.08
N GLY A 24 0.86 12.12 -9.84
CA GLY A 24 1.60 13.39 -9.80
C GLY A 24 1.44 14.10 -8.45
N THR A 25 0.23 14.16 -7.90
CA THR A 25 -0.05 14.74 -6.59
C THR A 25 0.69 14.00 -5.48
N LEU A 26 0.64 12.65 -5.51
CA LEU A 26 1.34 11.82 -4.54
C LEU A 26 2.85 12.03 -4.62
N LEU A 27 3.42 12.00 -5.81
CA LEU A 27 4.86 12.17 -6.01
C LEU A 27 5.35 13.53 -5.50
N THR A 28 4.61 14.59 -5.78
CA THR A 28 4.93 15.95 -5.29
C THR A 28 4.89 16.00 -3.75
N SER A 29 3.86 15.41 -3.15
CA SER A 29 3.69 15.41 -1.70
C SER A 29 4.75 14.55 -0.99
N VAL A 30 5.09 13.40 -1.54
CA VAL A 30 6.09 12.49 -0.94
C VAL A 30 7.50 13.06 -1.02
N ARG A 31 7.83 13.79 -2.08
CA ARG A 31 9.16 14.42 -2.26
C ARG A 31 9.49 15.48 -1.21
N THR A 32 8.52 15.93 -0.45
CA THR A 32 8.79 16.81 0.71
C THR A 32 9.42 16.08 1.90
N SER A 33 9.23 14.76 1.98
CA SER A 33 9.69 13.92 3.10
C SER A 33 10.71 12.86 2.68
N VAL A 34 10.80 12.55 1.38
CA VAL A 34 11.67 11.49 0.85
C VAL A 34 12.38 11.98 -0.40
N ASP A 35 13.72 11.98 -0.38
CA ASP A 35 14.55 12.53 -1.46
C ASP A 35 14.45 11.74 -2.77
N LYS A 36 14.35 10.42 -2.68
CA LYS A 36 14.33 9.51 -3.83
C LYS A 36 12.98 8.85 -3.98
N ALA A 37 12.10 9.47 -4.76
CA ALA A 37 10.79 8.91 -5.09
C ALA A 37 10.53 8.97 -6.60
N ARG A 38 9.93 7.90 -7.13
CA ARG A 38 9.47 7.81 -8.52
C ARG A 38 8.12 7.11 -8.59
N VAL A 39 7.32 7.42 -9.60
CA VAL A 39 6.05 6.75 -9.87
C VAL A 39 6.12 6.02 -11.19
N SER A 40 5.57 4.81 -11.22
CA SER A 40 5.31 4.05 -12.45
C SER A 40 3.81 3.80 -12.59
N LEU A 41 3.27 4.06 -13.78
CA LEU A 41 1.89 3.74 -14.11
C LEU A 41 1.84 2.43 -14.86
N GLU A 42 0.87 1.58 -14.53
CA GLU A 42 0.63 0.36 -15.28
C GLU A 42 -0.19 0.63 -16.55
N SER A 43 0.04 -0.20 -17.55
CA SER A 43 -0.76 -0.22 -18.77
C SER A 43 -2.24 -0.44 -18.42
N GLY A 44 -3.09 0.48 -18.88
CA GLY A 44 -4.53 0.50 -18.53
C GLY A 44 -4.92 1.55 -17.49
N GLY A 45 -3.96 2.19 -16.81
CA GLY A 45 -4.19 3.37 -15.97
C GLY A 45 -5.04 3.13 -14.71
N MET A 46 -5.22 1.88 -14.28
CA MET A 46 -5.98 1.57 -13.06
C MET A 46 -5.09 1.37 -11.84
N LEU A 47 -3.80 1.20 -12.04
CA LEU A 47 -2.82 1.01 -10.97
C LEU A 47 -1.60 1.88 -11.22
N PHE A 48 -1.04 2.42 -10.15
CA PHE A 48 0.30 2.99 -10.17
C PHE A 48 1.08 2.58 -8.93
N ARG A 49 2.40 2.55 -9.07
CA ARG A 49 3.31 2.27 -7.96
C ARG A 49 4.17 3.47 -7.67
N LEU A 50 4.27 3.79 -6.40
CA LEU A 50 5.28 4.69 -5.86
C LEU A 50 6.46 3.84 -5.39
N HIS A 51 7.64 4.15 -5.88
CA HIS A 51 8.91 3.59 -5.42
C HIS A 51 9.63 4.69 -4.66
N ALA A 52 10.00 4.42 -3.42
CA ALA A 52 10.71 5.35 -2.56
C ALA A 52 11.89 4.68 -1.86
N THR A 53 12.95 5.43 -1.60
CA THR A 53 14.05 4.99 -0.74
C THR A 53 13.92 5.75 0.57
N CYS A 54 13.58 5.03 1.64
CA CYS A 54 13.36 5.60 2.97
C CYS A 54 14.55 5.25 3.88
N SER A 55 15.01 6.22 4.64
CA SER A 55 16.13 6.09 5.57
C SER A 55 15.69 5.81 7.00
N SER A 56 14.38 5.96 7.29
CA SER A 56 13.80 5.71 8.61
C SER A 56 12.37 5.19 8.50
N ASP A 57 11.88 4.61 9.58
CA ASP A 57 10.48 4.21 9.71
C ASP A 57 9.53 5.42 9.69
N ASP A 58 9.95 6.58 10.20
CA ASP A 58 9.15 7.81 10.17
C ASP A 58 8.89 8.29 8.74
N GLU A 59 9.87 8.14 7.84
CA GLU A 59 9.70 8.44 6.42
C GLU A 59 8.68 7.48 5.77
N ILE A 60 8.70 6.20 6.16
CA ILE A 60 7.72 5.21 5.69
C ILE A 60 6.31 5.57 6.19
N GLU A 61 6.18 5.94 7.47
CA GLU A 61 4.90 6.36 8.03
C GLU A 61 4.36 7.63 7.37
N SER A 62 5.21 8.62 7.13
CA SER A 62 4.84 9.85 6.40
C SER A 62 4.34 9.55 4.99
N LEU A 63 5.01 8.60 4.28
CA LEU A 63 4.59 8.13 2.97
C LEU A 63 3.22 7.45 3.03
N VAL A 64 3.01 6.57 4.01
CA VAL A 64 1.75 5.84 4.21
C VAL A 64 0.61 6.80 4.52
N GLU A 65 0.81 7.76 5.42
CA GLU A 65 -0.21 8.75 5.77
C GLU A 65 -0.57 9.66 4.59
N THR A 66 0.43 10.04 3.79
CA THR A 66 0.21 10.81 2.56
C THR A 66 -0.60 9.99 1.55
N GLY A 67 -0.26 8.70 1.40
CA GLY A 67 -1.01 7.77 0.56
C GLY A 67 -2.44 7.55 1.01
N LYS A 68 -2.67 7.37 2.30
CA LYS A 68 -4.02 7.24 2.90
C LYS A 68 -4.86 8.48 2.65
N ARG A 69 -4.29 9.68 2.80
CA ARG A 69 -4.99 10.94 2.49
C ARG A 69 -5.42 11.01 1.03
N LEU A 70 -4.56 10.59 0.11
CA LEU A 70 -4.90 10.55 -1.31
C LEU A 70 -6.04 9.55 -1.59
N CYS A 71 -6.02 8.39 -0.94
CA CYS A 71 -7.08 7.39 -1.08
C CYS A 71 -8.43 7.88 -0.52
N GLY A 72 -8.41 8.65 0.55
CA GLY A 72 -9.63 9.14 1.21
C GLY A 72 -10.53 8.01 1.68
N SER A 73 -11.85 8.28 1.75
CA SER A 73 -12.87 7.29 2.11
C SER A 73 -13.46 6.53 0.92
N GLY A 74 -12.90 6.71 -0.28
CA GLY A 74 -13.42 6.14 -1.53
C GLY A 74 -13.00 4.70 -1.79
N THR A 75 -13.24 4.25 -3.03
CA THR A 75 -12.88 2.90 -3.51
C THR A 75 -11.38 2.72 -3.81
N ARG A 76 -10.60 3.76 -3.64
CA ARG A 76 -9.15 3.73 -3.82
C ARG A 76 -8.51 2.88 -2.72
N SER A 77 -7.50 2.11 -3.07
CA SER A 77 -6.76 1.27 -2.13
C SER A 77 -5.27 1.56 -2.19
N LEU A 78 -4.62 1.45 -1.04
CA LEU A 78 -3.18 1.51 -0.87
C LEU A 78 -2.71 0.16 -0.32
N LEU A 79 -1.71 -0.40 -0.97
CA LEU A 79 -1.04 -1.62 -0.53
C LEU A 79 0.47 -1.40 -0.52
N LEU A 80 1.12 -1.73 0.58
CA LEU A 80 2.58 -1.78 0.66
C LEU A 80 3.08 -3.12 0.11
N GLU A 81 3.58 -3.12 -1.12
CA GLU A 81 4.11 -4.34 -1.76
C GLU A 81 5.51 -4.71 -1.24
N ARG A 82 6.31 -3.69 -0.92
CA ARG A 82 7.65 -3.87 -0.36
C ARG A 82 7.89 -2.87 0.75
N VAL A 83 8.27 -3.37 1.92
CA VAL A 83 8.71 -2.63 3.09
C VAL A 83 9.71 -3.47 3.87
N PRO A 84 10.53 -2.88 4.74
CA PRO A 84 11.42 -3.64 5.63
C PRO A 84 10.64 -4.68 6.45
N PRO A 85 11.21 -5.89 6.66
CA PRO A 85 10.54 -6.93 7.46
C PRO A 85 10.20 -6.48 8.89
N ALA A 86 11.02 -5.64 9.48
CA ALA A 86 10.78 -5.08 10.81
C ALA A 86 9.50 -4.22 10.83
N TYR A 87 9.33 -3.35 9.83
CA TYR A 87 8.15 -2.52 9.67
C TYR A 87 6.90 -3.38 9.41
N LYS A 88 6.99 -4.39 8.51
CA LYS A 88 5.89 -5.28 8.16
C LYS A 88 5.31 -6.04 9.36
N ARG A 89 6.13 -6.37 10.37
CA ARG A 89 5.66 -7.09 11.56
C ARG A 89 4.75 -6.27 12.47
N ARG A 90 4.82 -4.92 12.40
CA ARG A 90 4.07 -4.01 13.27
C ARG A 90 3.01 -3.19 12.55
N ALA A 91 3.02 -3.17 11.23
CA ALA A 91 2.11 -2.36 10.41
C ALA A 91 1.24 -3.22 9.50
N ASP A 92 -0.02 -2.80 9.33
CA ASP A 92 -0.88 -3.38 8.32
C ASP A 92 -0.48 -2.89 6.92
N VAL A 93 -0.02 -3.82 6.09
CA VAL A 93 0.40 -3.51 4.72
C VAL A 93 -0.76 -3.18 3.79
N TRP A 94 -1.98 -3.50 4.17
CA TRP A 94 -3.19 -3.21 3.39
C TRP A 94 -3.75 -1.80 3.60
N CYS A 95 -3.17 -1.04 4.47
CA CYS A 95 -3.27 0.42 4.67
C CYS A 95 -4.66 1.04 4.52
N GLY A 96 -5.74 0.37 4.91
CA GLY A 96 -7.04 1.02 4.90
C GLY A 96 -8.24 0.07 4.95
N PRO A 97 -9.45 0.63 4.88
CA PRO A 97 -10.65 -0.17 4.92
C PRO A 97 -10.75 -1.06 3.67
N ILE A 98 -11.01 -2.33 3.89
CA ILE A 98 -11.16 -3.31 2.82
C ILE A 98 -12.64 -3.46 2.49
N HIS A 99 -13.04 -2.92 1.35
CA HIS A 99 -14.40 -3.12 0.85
C HIS A 99 -14.63 -4.61 0.55
N GLY A 100 -15.74 -5.16 1.05
CA GLY A 100 -16.08 -6.56 0.84
C GLY A 100 -15.36 -7.56 1.74
N LEU A 101 -14.59 -7.13 2.74
CA LEU A 101 -13.95 -8.03 3.70
C LEU A 101 -14.90 -9.05 4.34
N PRO A 102 -16.14 -8.70 4.75
CA PRO A 102 -17.08 -9.69 5.28
C PRO A 102 -17.45 -10.78 4.28
N LEU A 103 -17.55 -10.43 2.98
CA LEU A 103 -17.80 -11.42 1.93
C LEU A 103 -16.58 -12.32 1.74
N MET A 104 -15.36 -11.75 1.71
CA MET A 104 -14.12 -12.51 1.60
C MET A 104 -13.97 -13.50 2.77
N GLN A 105 -14.27 -13.07 3.99
CA GLN A 105 -14.27 -13.94 5.18
C GLN A 105 -15.29 -15.08 5.09
N ARG A 106 -16.49 -14.81 4.55
CA ARG A 106 -17.50 -15.86 4.32
C ARG A 106 -17.04 -16.86 3.29
N LEU A 107 -16.49 -16.40 2.17
CA LEU A 107 -15.92 -17.26 1.13
C LEU A 107 -14.78 -18.11 1.68
N LYS A 108 -13.84 -17.49 2.43
CA LYS A 108 -12.74 -18.22 3.08
C LYS A 108 -13.27 -19.35 3.97
N ARG A 109 -14.23 -19.05 4.84
CA ARG A 109 -14.84 -20.10 5.72
C ARG A 109 -15.54 -21.20 4.93
N GLY A 110 -16.12 -20.87 3.78
CA GLY A 110 -16.78 -21.86 2.92
C GLY A 110 -15.81 -22.81 2.21
N PHE A 111 -14.67 -22.28 1.74
CA PHE A 111 -13.67 -23.06 1.00
C PHE A 111 -12.54 -23.64 1.86
N ASP A 112 -12.30 -23.07 3.01
CA ASP A 112 -11.23 -23.45 3.93
C ASP A 112 -11.71 -23.37 5.39
N PRO A 113 -12.68 -24.22 5.77
CA PRO A 113 -13.26 -24.21 7.11
C PRO A 113 -12.24 -24.46 8.22
N ASP A 114 -11.21 -25.25 7.92
CA ASP A 114 -10.15 -25.61 8.87
C ASP A 114 -8.99 -24.59 8.90
N GLY A 115 -9.03 -23.57 8.03
CA GLY A 115 -8.04 -22.48 8.02
C GLY A 115 -6.62 -22.92 7.67
N ILE A 116 -6.46 -23.95 6.83
CA ILE A 116 -5.15 -24.52 6.47
C ILE A 116 -4.51 -23.85 5.24
N LEU A 117 -5.30 -23.16 4.41
CA LEU A 117 -4.81 -22.52 3.20
C LEU A 117 -4.24 -21.13 3.50
N ALA A 118 -2.91 -21.05 3.62
CA ALA A 118 -2.15 -19.81 3.83
C ALA A 118 -2.73 -18.91 4.95
N PRO A 119 -2.89 -19.42 6.19
CA PRO A 119 -3.54 -18.70 7.27
C PRO A 119 -2.85 -17.35 7.55
N GLY A 120 -3.65 -16.30 7.71
CA GLY A 120 -3.17 -14.97 8.05
C GLY A 120 -2.34 -14.25 6.98
N ARG A 121 -2.24 -14.79 5.77
CA ARG A 121 -1.41 -14.20 4.69
C ARG A 121 -2.16 -13.28 3.74
N PHE A 122 -3.47 -13.27 3.83
CA PHE A 122 -4.31 -12.43 2.98
C PHE A 122 -4.86 -11.22 3.75
N VAL A 123 -5.55 -10.36 3.05
CA VAL A 123 -6.15 -9.14 3.59
C VAL A 123 -7.06 -9.43 4.79
N GLY A 124 -6.98 -8.59 5.83
CA GLY A 124 -7.76 -8.77 7.05
C GLY A 124 -7.38 -10.01 7.88
N GLY A 125 -6.21 -10.60 7.64
CA GLY A 125 -5.71 -11.77 8.37
C GLY A 125 -6.41 -13.08 8.03
N ILE A 126 -7.09 -13.15 6.90
CA ILE A 126 -7.73 -14.37 6.42
C ILE A 126 -6.76 -15.30 5.71
#